data_b434ffd07b74dec583c004c61fc0d192
#
_entry.id   b434ffd07b74dec583c004c61fc0d192
#
_cell.length_a   1.000
_cell.length_b   1.000
_cell.length_c   1.000
_cell.angle_alpha   90.00
_cell.angle_beta   90.00
_cell.angle_gamma   90.00
#
_symmetry.space_group_name_H-M   'P 1'
#
loop_
_entity.id
_entity.type
_entity.pdbx_description
1 polymer ?
#
loop_
_entity_poly.entity_id
_entity_poly.type
_entity_poly.pdbx_seq_one_letter_code
_entity_poly.pdbx_strand_id
1 'polypeptide(L)'
;MEPATVVCRGIRGATTVEANTAEDLLEGTTELLRALIALNDLHDADLIASAIFTTTPDLTATFPAIAARDLGWTEVPLLCSHEMAVPGALGNVVRVLLHVNTARPAREIRHVYLKGAVSLRPDWGLNESDLARIAAGAAVAAPA
;
A
#
# COMPACT_ATOMS: atom_id res chain seq x y z
N MET A 1 7.60 17.50 -29.10
CA MET A 1 6.82 16.82 -28.04
C MET A 1 7.13 17.49 -26.71
N GLU A 2 6.11 17.92 -26.00
CA GLU A 2 6.31 18.52 -24.70
C GLU A 2 6.64 17.46 -23.66
N PRO A 3 7.55 17.75 -22.69
CA PRO A 3 7.78 16.82 -21.59
C PRO A 3 6.52 16.64 -20.76
N ALA A 4 6.30 15.43 -20.27
CA ALA A 4 5.18 15.16 -19.38
C ALA A 4 5.34 15.94 -18.07
N THR A 5 4.25 16.55 -17.61
CA THR A 5 4.24 17.30 -16.36
C THR A 5 4.20 16.35 -15.17
N VAL A 6 5.19 16.47 -14.28
CA VAL A 6 5.23 15.73 -13.02
C VAL A 6 4.38 16.44 -11.99
N VAL A 7 3.47 15.71 -11.38
CA VAL A 7 2.59 16.19 -10.30
C VAL A 7 2.64 15.22 -9.13
N CYS A 8 2.16 15.64 -7.97
CA CYS A 8 2.03 14.76 -6.83
C CYS A 8 0.68 14.03 -6.89
N ARG A 9 0.71 12.70 -6.77
CA ARG A 9 -0.48 11.85 -6.74
C ARG A 9 -0.56 11.09 -5.44
N GLY A 10 -1.76 10.95 -4.90
CA GLY A 10 -2.03 10.08 -3.77
C GLY A 10 -2.33 8.66 -4.22
N ILE A 11 -1.73 7.66 -3.56
CA ILE A 11 -1.98 6.25 -3.82
C ILE A 11 -2.38 5.59 -2.51
N ARG A 12 -3.51 4.90 -2.50
CA ARG A 12 -4.00 4.21 -1.31
C ARG A 12 -3.80 2.71 -1.40
N GLY A 13 -3.48 2.13 -0.24
CA GLY A 13 -3.43 0.69 -0.09
C GLY A 13 -3.96 0.26 1.27
N ALA A 14 -4.47 -0.96 1.33
CA ALA A 14 -4.92 -1.57 2.58
C ALA A 14 -4.82 -3.09 2.50
N THR A 15 -4.59 -3.71 3.63
CA THR A 15 -4.62 -5.16 3.79
C THR A 15 -5.08 -5.51 5.19
N THR A 16 -5.46 -6.76 5.40
CA THR A 16 -5.69 -7.30 6.73
C THR A 16 -4.60 -8.28 7.11
N VAL A 17 -4.36 -8.44 8.40
CA VAL A 17 -3.41 -9.42 8.94
C VAL A 17 -4.13 -10.39 9.87
N GLU A 18 -3.60 -11.61 10.02
CA GLU A 18 -4.25 -12.67 10.80
C GLU A 18 -4.18 -12.43 12.31
N ALA A 19 -3.04 -11.95 12.78
CA ALA A 19 -2.82 -11.75 14.22
C ALA A 19 -2.04 -10.48 14.49
N ASN A 20 -2.23 -9.93 15.69
CA ASN A 20 -1.46 -8.79 16.17
C ASN A 20 -0.07 -9.25 16.64
N THR A 21 0.78 -9.58 15.69
CA THR A 21 2.18 -9.93 15.92
C THR A 21 3.06 -9.10 15.01
N ALA A 22 4.31 -8.86 15.41
CA ALA A 22 5.25 -8.12 14.58
C ALA A 22 5.46 -8.83 13.23
N GLU A 23 5.57 -10.16 13.24
CA GLU A 23 5.74 -10.96 12.03
C GLU A 23 4.60 -10.74 11.03
N ASP A 24 3.36 -10.93 11.47
CA ASP A 24 2.19 -10.80 10.60
C ASP A 24 2.03 -9.36 10.08
N LEU A 25 2.23 -8.36 10.94
CA LEU A 25 2.16 -6.96 10.55
C LEU A 25 3.21 -6.61 9.48
N LEU A 26 4.44 -7.05 9.66
CA LEU A 26 5.52 -6.74 8.72
C LEU A 26 5.37 -7.51 7.41
N GLU A 27 4.98 -8.79 7.46
CA GLU A 27 4.72 -9.57 6.25
C GLU A 27 3.56 -8.98 5.43
N GLY A 28 2.46 -8.67 6.09
CA GLY A 28 1.29 -8.09 5.42
C GLY A 28 1.59 -6.73 4.83
N THR A 29 2.27 -5.87 5.55
CA THR A 29 2.66 -4.56 5.06
C THR A 29 3.63 -4.67 3.87
N THR A 30 4.62 -5.56 3.96
CA THR A 30 5.56 -5.80 2.87
C THR A 30 4.85 -6.27 1.61
N GLU A 31 3.92 -7.21 1.73
CA GLU A 31 3.13 -7.70 0.60
C GLU A 31 2.35 -6.55 -0.05
N LEU A 32 1.71 -5.71 0.75
CA LEU A 32 0.96 -4.55 0.28
C LEU A 32 1.87 -3.57 -0.47
N LEU A 33 3.02 -3.23 0.11
CA LEU A 33 3.96 -2.28 -0.50
C LEU A 33 4.53 -2.83 -1.81
N ARG A 34 4.86 -4.13 -1.87
CA ARG A 34 5.34 -4.76 -3.10
C ARG A 34 4.31 -4.70 -4.22
N ALA A 35 3.04 -4.89 -3.89
CA ALA A 35 1.96 -4.76 -4.87
C ALA A 35 1.83 -3.33 -5.38
N LEU A 36 1.89 -2.34 -4.49
CA LEU A 36 1.85 -0.93 -4.86
C LEU A 36 3.04 -0.54 -5.74
N ILE A 37 4.24 -0.98 -5.39
CA ILE A 37 5.46 -0.75 -6.17
C ILE A 37 5.33 -1.35 -7.57
N ALA A 38 4.90 -2.60 -7.66
CA ALA A 38 4.80 -3.31 -8.93
C ALA A 38 3.76 -2.69 -9.86
N LEU A 39 2.60 -2.32 -9.34
CA LEU A 39 1.49 -1.81 -10.16
C LEU A 39 1.62 -0.34 -10.53
N ASN A 40 2.43 0.41 -9.80
CA ASN A 40 2.62 1.85 -10.05
C ASN A 40 4.05 2.19 -10.48
N ASP A 41 4.89 1.18 -10.72
CA ASP A 41 6.28 1.37 -11.14
C ASP A 41 7.08 2.27 -10.17
N LEU A 42 6.96 1.98 -8.87
CA LEU A 42 7.60 2.77 -7.81
C LEU A 42 8.96 2.17 -7.39
N HIS A 43 9.78 1.79 -8.37
CA HIS A 43 11.09 1.18 -8.10
C HIS A 43 12.14 2.19 -7.63
N ASP A 44 11.90 3.47 -7.89
CA ASP A 44 12.75 4.56 -7.42
C ASP A 44 12.08 5.25 -6.22
N ALA A 45 12.62 5.00 -5.04
CA ALA A 45 12.08 5.57 -3.79
C ALA A 45 12.13 7.11 -3.75
N ASP A 46 13.01 7.74 -4.54
CA ASP A 46 13.09 9.20 -4.62
C ASP A 46 11.81 9.82 -5.20
N LEU A 47 11.00 9.04 -5.89
CA LEU A 47 9.70 9.51 -6.40
C LEU A 47 8.64 9.58 -5.29
N ILE A 48 8.88 8.98 -4.13
CA ILE A 48 7.94 8.94 -3.02
C ILE A 48 8.22 10.11 -2.09
N ALA A 49 7.32 11.08 -2.10
CA ALA A 49 7.47 12.28 -1.28
C ALA A 49 7.21 12.00 0.20
N SER A 50 6.26 11.13 0.51
CA SER A 50 5.94 10.72 1.88
C SER A 50 5.02 9.50 1.89
N ALA A 51 4.95 8.84 3.04
CA ALA A 51 4.01 7.74 3.26
C ALA A 51 3.44 7.81 4.68
N ILE A 52 2.13 7.66 4.78
CA ILE A 52 1.43 7.62 6.06
C ILE A 52 0.81 6.23 6.20
N PHE A 53 1.19 5.53 7.27
CA PHE A 53 0.60 4.23 7.62
C PHE A 53 -0.40 4.43 8.74
N THR A 54 -1.54 3.77 8.63
CA THR A 54 -2.48 3.68 9.73
C THR A 54 -2.80 2.22 10.01
N THR A 55 -3.13 1.92 11.25
CA THR A 55 -3.67 0.62 11.63
C THR A 55 -4.96 0.82 12.41
N THR A 56 -5.81 -0.19 12.38
CA THR A 56 -6.91 -0.24 13.35
C THR A 56 -6.34 -0.35 14.76
N PRO A 57 -7.08 0.13 15.80
CA PRO A 57 -6.54 0.20 17.17
C PRO A 57 -6.11 -1.13 17.78
N ASP A 58 -6.58 -2.25 17.23
CA ASP A 58 -6.26 -3.61 17.66
C ASP A 58 -4.85 -4.08 17.24
N LEU A 59 -4.20 -3.36 16.33
CA LEU A 59 -2.85 -3.67 15.87
C LEU A 59 -1.83 -2.78 16.59
N THR A 60 -1.06 -3.38 17.51
CA THR A 60 -0.14 -2.67 18.39
C THR A 60 1.26 -3.29 18.46
N ALA A 61 1.50 -4.39 17.72
CA ALA A 61 2.72 -5.18 17.92
C ALA A 61 3.99 -4.51 17.40
N THR A 62 3.90 -3.71 16.35
CA THR A 62 5.04 -3.01 15.76
C THR A 62 4.59 -1.86 14.86
N PHE A 63 5.54 -1.09 14.36
CA PHE A 63 5.29 -0.02 13.38
C PHE A 63 5.30 -0.59 11.96
N PRO A 64 4.22 -0.41 11.18
CA PRO A 64 4.22 -0.83 9.76
C PRO A 64 5.35 -0.20 8.93
N ALA A 65 5.77 1.02 9.29
CA ALA A 65 6.83 1.73 8.58
C ALA A 65 8.17 0.97 8.56
N ILE A 66 8.40 0.03 9.48
CA ILE A 66 9.60 -0.82 9.48
C ILE A 66 9.68 -1.61 8.18
N ALA A 67 8.55 -2.12 7.67
CA ALA A 67 8.51 -2.83 6.40
C ALA A 67 8.98 -1.95 5.23
N ALA A 68 8.59 -0.67 5.23
CA ALA A 68 9.03 0.28 4.20
C ALA A 68 10.54 0.53 4.26
N ARG A 69 11.10 0.70 5.44
CA ARG A 69 12.55 0.86 5.62
C ARG A 69 13.31 -0.36 5.13
N ASP A 70 12.80 -1.55 5.44
CA ASP A 70 13.42 -2.81 5.02
C ASP A 70 13.39 -2.99 3.50
N LEU A 71 12.45 -2.34 2.81
CA LEU A 71 12.38 -2.30 1.36
C LEU A 71 13.28 -1.22 0.73
N GLY A 72 13.99 -0.46 1.54
CA GLY A 72 14.93 0.55 1.07
C GLY A 72 14.40 1.99 1.11
N TRP A 73 13.24 2.25 1.71
CA TRP A 73 12.66 3.59 1.81
C TRP A 73 13.28 4.37 2.99
N THR A 74 14.61 4.42 3.04
CA THR A 74 15.33 5.01 4.18
C THR A 74 15.29 6.54 4.19
N GLU A 75 15.08 7.17 3.03
CA GLU A 75 15.00 8.61 2.89
C GLU A 75 13.57 9.14 2.74
N VAL A 76 12.58 8.25 2.66
CA VAL A 76 11.17 8.63 2.56
C VAL A 76 10.64 9.03 3.93
N PRO A 77 10.03 10.22 4.10
CA PRO A 77 9.37 10.57 5.35
C PRO A 77 8.18 9.62 5.61
N LEU A 78 8.23 8.92 6.73
CA LEU A 78 7.24 7.91 7.13
C LEU A 78 6.57 8.33 8.44
N LEU A 79 5.27 8.11 8.52
CA LEU A 79 4.49 8.37 9.73
C LEU A 79 3.53 7.22 9.98
N CYS A 80 3.38 6.83 11.23
CA CYS A 80 2.41 5.82 11.66
C CYS A 80 1.41 6.41 12.63
N SER A 81 0.15 6.02 12.50
CA SER A 81 -0.93 6.43 13.40
C SER A 81 -1.99 5.34 13.47
N HIS A 82 -2.93 5.49 14.40
CA HIS A 82 -4.13 4.67 14.41
C HIS A 82 -5.23 5.32 13.57
N GLU A 83 -6.05 4.46 12.99
CA GLU A 83 -7.25 4.87 12.26
C GLU A 83 -8.38 5.21 13.24
N MET A 84 -9.38 5.94 12.78
CA MET A 84 -10.55 6.24 13.58
C MET A 84 -11.22 4.96 14.08
N ALA A 85 -11.49 4.90 15.37
CA ALA A 85 -12.10 3.74 16.03
C ALA A 85 -13.62 3.78 15.89
N VAL A 86 -14.13 3.55 14.69
CA VAL A 86 -15.58 3.53 14.42
C VAL A 86 -16.14 2.17 14.84
N PRO A 87 -17.17 2.13 15.70
CA PRO A 87 -17.79 0.86 16.12
C PRO A 87 -18.30 0.07 14.90
N GLY A 88 -17.98 -1.23 14.87
CA GLY A 88 -18.38 -2.13 13.79
C GLY A 88 -17.50 -2.08 12.55
N ALA A 89 -16.47 -1.24 12.51
CA ALA A 89 -15.52 -1.22 11.41
C ALA A 89 -14.67 -2.50 11.39
N LEU A 90 -14.19 -2.87 10.19
CA LEU A 90 -13.30 -4.02 10.01
C LEU A 90 -12.03 -3.85 10.85
N GLY A 91 -11.66 -4.89 11.60
CA GLY A 91 -10.44 -4.92 12.40
C GLY A 91 -9.25 -5.51 11.66
N ASN A 92 -8.09 -5.50 12.31
CA ASN A 92 -6.82 -6.04 11.81
C ASN A 92 -6.40 -5.44 10.46
N VAL A 93 -6.69 -4.17 10.23
CA VAL A 93 -6.42 -3.48 8.96
C VAL A 93 -5.16 -2.63 9.08
N VAL A 94 -4.27 -2.78 8.10
CA VAL A 94 -3.15 -1.87 7.84
C VAL A 94 -3.47 -1.08 6.58
N ARG A 95 -3.34 0.23 6.63
CA ARG A 95 -3.55 1.12 5.49
C ARG A 95 -2.31 1.95 5.22
N VAL A 96 -2.14 2.37 3.99
CA VAL A 96 -1.09 3.30 3.60
C VAL A 96 -1.63 4.33 2.63
N LEU A 97 -1.18 5.56 2.79
CA LEU A 97 -1.35 6.64 1.82
C LEU A 97 0.03 7.08 1.37
N LEU A 98 0.32 6.88 0.10
CA LEU A 98 1.57 7.34 -0.52
C LEU A 98 1.32 8.65 -1.24
N HIS A 99 2.28 9.56 -1.15
CA HIS A 99 2.34 10.74 -2.00
C HIS A 99 3.54 10.56 -2.93
N VAL A 100 3.27 10.43 -4.24
CA VAL A 100 4.32 10.17 -5.23
C VAL A 100 4.35 11.26 -6.28
N ASN A 101 5.54 11.59 -6.75
CA ASN A 101 5.74 12.51 -7.84
C ASN A 101 5.81 11.70 -9.14
N THR A 102 4.87 11.94 -10.04
CA THR A 102 4.73 11.13 -11.25
C THR A 102 4.11 11.94 -12.38
N ALA A 103 4.41 11.55 -13.60
CA ALA A 103 3.74 12.08 -14.78
C ALA A 103 2.47 11.30 -15.14
N ARG A 104 2.16 10.20 -14.43
CA ARG A 104 0.97 9.41 -14.70
C ARG A 104 -0.30 10.19 -14.37
N PRO A 105 -1.31 10.18 -15.25
CA PRO A 105 -2.60 10.75 -14.91
C PRO A 105 -3.30 9.94 -13.81
N ALA A 106 -4.25 10.56 -13.13
CA ALA A 106 -4.94 9.93 -12.01
C ALA A 106 -5.58 8.58 -12.38
N ARG A 107 -6.08 8.44 -13.61
CA ARG A 107 -6.72 7.19 -14.08
C ARG A 107 -5.76 6.02 -14.22
N GLU A 108 -4.46 6.27 -14.29
CA GLU A 108 -3.43 5.23 -14.38
C GLU A 108 -2.86 4.83 -13.02
N ILE A 109 -3.23 5.54 -11.97
CA ILE A 109 -2.81 5.19 -10.61
C ILE A 109 -3.59 3.94 -10.16
N ARG A 110 -2.86 2.96 -9.63
CA ARG A 110 -3.44 1.71 -9.13
C ARG A 110 -3.42 1.72 -7.60
N HIS A 111 -4.58 1.94 -7.00
CA HIS A 111 -4.77 1.68 -5.57
C HIS A 111 -4.89 0.17 -5.36
N VAL A 112 -4.48 -0.33 -4.18
CA VAL A 112 -4.40 -1.78 -3.95
C VAL A 112 -5.00 -2.14 -2.61
N TYR A 113 -6.04 -2.97 -2.65
CA TYR A 113 -6.69 -3.52 -1.46
C TYR A 113 -6.60 -5.03 -1.50
N LEU A 114 -6.08 -5.64 -0.43
CA LEU A 114 -5.75 -7.06 -0.33
C LEU A 114 -6.54 -7.74 0.77
N LYS A 115 -6.68 -9.07 0.67
CA LYS A 115 -7.23 -9.91 1.74
C LYS A 115 -8.61 -9.40 2.17
N GLY A 116 -8.86 -9.31 3.49
CA GLY A 116 -10.13 -8.82 4.02
C GLY A 116 -10.42 -7.35 3.72
N ALA A 117 -9.40 -6.55 3.42
CA ALA A 117 -9.59 -5.15 3.07
C ALA A 117 -10.27 -4.94 1.71
N VAL A 118 -10.33 -5.96 0.86
CA VAL A 118 -11.06 -5.89 -0.43
C VAL A 118 -12.52 -5.48 -0.21
N SER A 119 -13.13 -5.89 0.90
CA SER A 119 -14.52 -5.53 1.20
C SER A 119 -14.73 -4.02 1.39
N LEU A 120 -13.68 -3.26 1.71
CA LEU A 120 -13.75 -1.81 1.88
C LEU A 120 -13.79 -1.08 0.54
N ARG A 121 -13.07 -1.57 -0.45
CA ARG A 121 -12.98 -1.01 -1.79
C ARG A 121 -12.81 -2.14 -2.80
N PRO A 122 -13.90 -2.86 -3.15
CA PRO A 122 -13.83 -3.98 -4.08
C PRO A 122 -13.28 -3.59 -5.46
N ASP A 123 -13.51 -2.36 -5.88
CA ASP A 123 -13.02 -1.80 -7.14
C ASP A 123 -11.48 -1.70 -7.21
N TRP A 124 -10.79 -1.72 -6.05
CA TRP A 124 -9.33 -1.68 -5.96
C TRP A 124 -8.74 -3.01 -5.46
N GLY A 125 -9.57 -4.05 -5.36
CA GLY A 125 -9.16 -5.34 -4.82
C GLY A 125 -8.29 -6.14 -5.77
N LEU A 126 -7.30 -6.85 -5.20
CA LEU A 126 -6.53 -7.88 -5.87
C LEU A 126 -6.82 -9.23 -5.20
N ASN A 127 -6.87 -10.29 -6.00
CA ASN A 127 -7.04 -11.65 -5.50
C ASN A 127 -5.71 -12.39 -5.33
N GLU A 128 -5.74 -13.61 -4.81
CA GLU A 128 -4.53 -14.41 -4.60
C GLU A 128 -3.78 -14.71 -5.89
N SER A 129 -4.50 -14.85 -7.00
CA SER A 129 -3.88 -15.05 -8.32
C SER A 129 -3.08 -13.82 -8.74
N ASP A 130 -3.63 -12.62 -8.53
CA ASP A 130 -2.93 -11.37 -8.81
C ASP A 130 -1.65 -11.24 -7.97
N LEU A 131 -1.73 -11.58 -6.68
CA LEU A 131 -0.57 -11.54 -5.77
C LEU A 131 0.51 -12.53 -6.19
N ALA A 132 0.13 -13.74 -6.62
CA ALA A 132 1.07 -14.73 -7.13
C ALA A 132 1.79 -14.21 -8.40
N ARG A 133 1.07 -13.53 -9.29
CA ARG A 133 1.67 -12.92 -10.49
C ARG A 133 2.65 -11.81 -10.12
N ILE A 134 2.33 -10.98 -9.15
CA ILE A 134 3.22 -9.93 -8.66
C ILE A 134 4.50 -10.56 -8.10
N ALA A 135 4.36 -11.58 -7.26
CA ALA A 135 5.52 -12.28 -6.67
C ALA A 135 6.42 -12.93 -7.73
N ALA A 136 5.84 -13.37 -8.85
CA ALA A 136 6.57 -13.94 -9.98
C ALA A 136 7.11 -12.90 -10.96
N GLY A 137 6.87 -11.59 -10.72
CA GLY A 137 7.25 -10.53 -11.63
C GLY A 137 6.42 -10.44 -12.90
N ALA A 138 5.23 -11.07 -12.93
CA ALA A 138 4.33 -11.06 -14.07
C ALA A 138 3.36 -9.89 -14.03
N ALA A 139 2.79 -9.54 -15.19
CA ALA A 139 1.81 -8.46 -15.29
C ALA A 139 0.47 -8.85 -14.66
N VAL A 140 -0.21 -7.85 -14.10
CA VAL A 140 -1.56 -7.96 -13.56
C VAL A 140 -2.49 -7.13 -14.43
N ALA A 141 -3.64 -7.71 -14.81
CA ALA A 141 -4.61 -7.00 -15.64
C ALA A 141 -5.15 -5.76 -14.94
N ALA A 142 -5.38 -4.69 -15.72
CA ALA A 142 -6.06 -3.51 -15.22
C ALA A 142 -7.51 -3.84 -14.83
N PRO A 143 -8.09 -3.14 -13.85
CA PRO A 143 -9.51 -3.31 -13.53
C PRO A 143 -10.37 -2.90 -14.73
N ALA A 144 -11.48 -3.58 -14.84
CA ALA A 144 -12.46 -3.28 -15.90
C ALA A 144 -13.07 -1.89 -15.74
#